data_6c08f45024b493af8238bfaf543e9b00
#
_entry.id   6c08f45024b493af8238bfaf543e9b00
#
_cell.length_a   1.000
_cell.length_b   1.000
_cell.length_c   1.000
_cell.angle_alpha   90.00
_cell.angle_beta   90.00
_cell.angle_gamma   90.00
#
_symmetry.space_group_name_H-M   'P 1'
#
loop_
_entity.id
_entity.type
_entity.pdbx_description
1 polymer ?
#
loop_
_entity_poly.entity_id
_entity_poly.type
_entity_poly.pdbx_seq_one_letter_code
_entity_poly.pdbx_strand_id
1 'polypeptide(L)'
;MSTPRFSIGIDLGTTHCALAYVDITASDGERTRYGVFDIPQLTAPGSVDNRALLPSFLYLPHADELAAGDLTLPWSDTQDFAVGELARARGAQTPIRLVSSAKSWLCHPGVDRCAAILPFDAPPEVARVSPLEACTRYLSHLRQAWDQAHPQTPFDQQDVAVTIPASFDPAARELTAQAARAAGYLNLTLLEEPQAALYNWIQGSAGRWRKDVKPGDIILVVDVGGGTSDFSLIAVLEREGQLELHRVAVGDHILLGGDNMDLTLAHTVARKLATEGKTLDPWQMRALTYACRVAKENLLSDASLLTQAIVVPSRGSKLIGGAIRTELTQAQVRATILDGFFPQVDAAARPASRTRSGLMQLGLPYAQDAGVTRHLAALLGRQAGATAELAGFAGQVNTGATEASFLHPTAVLFNGGVFKAEVLIERTLGTLNNWLIEEGAEPARMLLGADMDLAVARGAAYYGYVRRGQGVRIRGGTARAYYVGVESSMPAIPGLEPPMQALCVAPFGMEEGTEADLQTREFGLVVGEPVVLRFYGSSVRRQDALGTLLDIWQPDELQALGDIQATLPTEGRQVGEVVQVTLRAIATDTGTLELTAVATQGGERWKVEFDVRGSH
;
A
#
# COMPACT_ATOMS: atom_id res chain seq x y z
N MET A 1 -21.28 -24.63 -1.77
CA MET A 1 -21.08 -23.21 -1.47
C MET A 1 -22.10 -22.44 -2.30
N SER A 2 -22.81 -21.46 -1.73
CA SER A 2 -23.72 -20.61 -2.47
C SER A 2 -22.93 -19.78 -3.48
N THR A 3 -23.48 -19.57 -4.68
CA THR A 3 -22.84 -18.67 -5.66
C THR A 3 -22.88 -17.25 -5.14
N PRO A 4 -21.75 -16.53 -5.06
CA PRO A 4 -21.75 -15.14 -4.61
C PRO A 4 -22.68 -14.28 -5.48
N ARG A 5 -23.41 -13.37 -4.85
CA ARG A 5 -24.23 -12.37 -5.53
C ARG A 5 -23.47 -11.10 -5.84
N PHE A 6 -22.56 -10.73 -4.95
CA PHE A 6 -21.80 -9.51 -5.06
C PHE A 6 -20.30 -9.79 -5.18
N SER A 7 -19.62 -8.98 -5.99
CA SER A 7 -18.20 -8.73 -5.89
C SER A 7 -18.01 -7.46 -5.07
N ILE A 8 -17.36 -7.59 -3.92
CA ILE A 8 -17.11 -6.48 -2.98
C ILE A 8 -15.67 -6.05 -3.12
N GLY A 9 -15.44 -4.75 -3.25
CA GLY A 9 -14.12 -4.13 -3.25
C GLY A 9 -13.95 -3.26 -2.01
N ILE A 10 -12.85 -3.47 -1.30
CA ILE A 10 -12.49 -2.71 -0.11
C ILE A 10 -11.18 -2.00 -0.34
N ASP A 11 -11.19 -0.70 -0.20
CA ASP A 11 -10.00 0.10 0.01
C ASP A 11 -9.70 0.13 1.51
N LEU A 12 -8.64 -0.55 1.93
CA LEU A 12 -8.09 -0.45 3.28
C LEU A 12 -7.04 0.66 3.30
N GLY A 13 -7.46 1.92 3.25
CA GLY A 13 -6.56 3.07 3.18
C GLY A 13 -5.92 3.42 4.53
N THR A 14 -4.77 4.13 4.49
CA THR A 14 -4.07 4.61 5.69
C THR A 14 -4.92 5.61 6.48
N THR A 15 -5.73 6.42 5.79
CA THR A 15 -6.55 7.48 6.40
C THR A 15 -8.04 7.18 6.39
N HIS A 16 -8.53 6.47 5.39
CA HIS A 16 -9.94 6.10 5.24
C HIS A 16 -10.04 4.72 4.61
N CYS A 17 -11.06 3.96 5.02
CA CYS A 17 -11.51 2.77 4.32
C CYS A 17 -12.78 3.11 3.52
N ALA A 18 -12.96 2.43 2.39
CA ALA A 18 -14.16 2.49 1.57
C ALA A 18 -14.61 1.09 1.16
N LEU A 19 -15.92 0.91 0.95
CA LEU A 19 -16.50 -0.32 0.45
C LEU A 19 -17.38 -0.01 -0.77
N ALA A 20 -17.06 -0.64 -1.89
CA ALA A 20 -17.89 -0.62 -3.10
C ALA A 20 -18.29 -2.06 -3.48
N TYR A 21 -19.29 -2.20 -4.32
CA TYR A 21 -19.76 -3.52 -4.75
C TYR A 21 -20.32 -3.51 -6.18
N VAL A 22 -20.33 -4.70 -6.76
CA VAL A 22 -20.94 -5.00 -8.07
C VAL A 22 -21.92 -6.14 -7.87
N ASP A 23 -23.19 -5.97 -8.24
CA ASP A 23 -24.15 -7.09 -8.30
C ASP A 23 -23.87 -7.90 -9.57
N ILE A 24 -23.25 -9.07 -9.39
CA ILE A 24 -22.83 -9.95 -10.50
C ILE A 24 -23.95 -10.85 -11.01
N THR A 25 -25.12 -10.84 -10.38
CA THR A 25 -26.30 -11.58 -10.83
C THR A 25 -27.24 -10.71 -11.70
N ALA A 26 -27.12 -9.40 -11.60
CA ALA A 26 -27.94 -8.45 -12.32
C ALA A 26 -27.34 -8.17 -13.72
N SER A 27 -27.23 -9.19 -14.55
CA SER A 27 -26.84 -9.05 -15.96
C SER A 27 -28.05 -8.79 -16.84
N ASP A 28 -28.49 -7.55 -16.91
CA ASP A 28 -29.12 -7.02 -18.12
C ASP A 28 -27.98 -6.49 -19.01
N GLY A 29 -27.60 -7.21 -20.02
CA GLY A 29 -26.63 -7.04 -21.10
C GLY A 29 -25.82 -5.76 -21.29
N GLU A 30 -26.06 -4.66 -20.58
CA GLU A 30 -25.38 -3.37 -20.75
C GLU A 30 -25.14 -2.55 -19.47
N ARG A 31 -25.66 -2.92 -18.28
CA ARG A 31 -25.44 -2.12 -17.06
C ARG A 31 -25.25 -3.01 -15.82
N THR A 32 -24.03 -3.38 -15.58
CA THR A 32 -23.62 -3.93 -14.29
C THR A 32 -23.96 -2.91 -13.18
N ARG A 33 -24.68 -3.33 -12.14
CA ARG A 33 -25.05 -2.41 -11.05
C ARG A 33 -23.88 -2.25 -10.10
N TYR A 34 -23.28 -1.08 -10.13
CA TYR A 34 -22.25 -0.66 -9.20
C TYR A 34 -22.85 0.14 -8.06
N GLY A 35 -22.33 -0.07 -6.85
CA GLY A 35 -22.71 0.71 -5.70
C GLY A 35 -21.51 1.03 -4.80
N VAL A 36 -21.64 2.11 -4.05
CA VAL A 36 -20.80 2.40 -2.89
C VAL A 36 -21.65 2.13 -1.68
N PHE A 37 -21.09 1.47 -0.70
CA PHE A 37 -21.80 1.17 0.53
C PHE A 37 -21.59 2.30 1.54
N ASP A 38 -22.69 2.96 1.93
CA ASP A 38 -22.65 3.94 3.01
C ASP A 38 -22.53 3.22 4.36
N ILE A 39 -21.39 3.40 5.01
CA ILE A 39 -20.96 2.66 6.20
C ILE A 39 -21.55 3.30 7.44
N PRO A 40 -22.46 2.62 8.17
CA PRO A 40 -22.93 3.08 9.48
C PRO A 40 -21.78 3.16 10.46
N GLN A 41 -21.57 4.30 11.09
CA GLN A 41 -20.51 4.52 12.07
C GLN A 41 -20.90 5.55 13.11
N LEU A 42 -20.30 5.49 14.26
CA LEU A 42 -20.50 6.49 15.32
C LEU A 42 -19.85 7.82 14.88
N THR A 43 -20.64 8.89 14.89
CA THR A 43 -20.17 10.27 14.64
C THR A 43 -20.11 11.11 15.90
N ALA A 44 -20.91 10.72 16.91
CA ALA A 44 -20.86 11.22 18.28
C ALA A 44 -21.25 10.08 19.24
N PRO A 45 -21.03 10.21 20.55
CA PRO A 45 -21.47 9.22 21.53
C PRO A 45 -22.95 8.87 21.37
N GLY A 46 -23.26 7.59 21.13
CA GLY A 46 -24.61 7.08 20.88
C GLY A 46 -25.28 7.54 19.58
N SER A 47 -24.57 8.25 18.70
CA SER A 47 -25.12 8.74 17.42
C SER A 47 -24.45 8.04 16.24
N VAL A 48 -25.23 7.35 15.42
CA VAL A 48 -24.79 6.61 14.23
C VAL A 48 -25.29 7.33 12.98
N ASP A 49 -24.36 7.62 12.05
CA ASP A 49 -24.65 8.13 10.71
C ASP A 49 -24.02 7.21 9.65
N ASN A 50 -24.59 7.25 8.45
CA ASN A 50 -24.04 6.55 7.29
C ASN A 50 -23.10 7.46 6.50
N ARG A 51 -21.90 6.97 6.18
CA ARG A 51 -20.88 7.70 5.43
C ARG A 51 -20.25 6.80 4.36
N ALA A 52 -19.90 7.37 3.22
CA ALA A 52 -19.21 6.64 2.16
C ALA A 52 -17.78 6.21 2.55
N LEU A 53 -17.17 6.92 3.50
CA LEU A 53 -15.82 6.68 4.00
C LEU A 53 -15.84 6.39 5.50
N LEU A 54 -15.05 5.40 5.92
CA LEU A 54 -14.77 5.09 7.31
C LEU A 54 -13.35 5.57 7.64
N PRO A 55 -13.15 6.62 8.45
CA PRO A 55 -11.80 7.01 8.87
C PRO A 55 -11.04 5.85 9.52
N SER A 56 -9.79 5.59 9.08
CA SER A 56 -8.93 4.50 9.57
C SER A 56 -8.31 4.87 10.92
N PHE A 57 -9.17 5.16 11.88
CA PHE A 57 -8.82 5.51 13.26
C PHE A 57 -9.51 4.55 14.22
N LEU A 58 -8.78 4.18 15.28
CA LEU A 58 -9.29 3.39 16.38
C LEU A 58 -9.04 4.17 17.69
N TYR A 59 -10.07 4.34 18.49
CA TYR A 59 -9.98 5.00 19.78
C TYR A 59 -10.23 4.00 20.90
N LEU A 60 -9.33 3.99 21.89
CA LEU A 60 -9.35 3.10 23.06
C LEU A 60 -9.73 3.94 24.30
N PRO A 61 -11.03 4.10 24.62
CA PRO A 61 -11.47 4.96 25.71
C PRO A 61 -11.01 4.41 27.07
N HIS A 62 -10.93 5.30 28.07
CA HIS A 62 -10.84 4.87 29.47
C HIS A 62 -12.21 4.35 29.94
N ALA A 63 -12.20 3.44 30.91
CA ALA A 63 -13.43 2.81 31.39
C ALA A 63 -14.52 3.80 31.88
N ASP A 64 -14.09 4.96 32.40
CA ASP A 64 -14.99 6.00 32.94
C ASP A 64 -15.20 7.19 31.97
N GLU A 65 -14.73 7.08 30.71
CA GLU A 65 -14.76 8.20 29.77
C GLU A 65 -16.07 8.33 29.00
N LEU A 66 -16.73 7.20 28.74
CA LEU A 66 -17.95 7.12 27.96
C LEU A 66 -19.06 6.45 28.81
N ALA A 67 -20.30 6.89 28.63
CA ALA A 67 -21.43 6.29 29.27
C ALA A 67 -21.85 4.97 28.60
N ALA A 68 -22.62 4.16 29.34
CA ALA A 68 -23.20 2.95 28.75
C ALA A 68 -24.11 3.32 27.57
N GLY A 69 -23.88 2.66 26.43
CA GLY A 69 -24.59 2.92 25.18
C GLY A 69 -23.92 3.92 24.24
N ASP A 70 -22.90 4.68 24.66
CA ASP A 70 -22.20 5.66 23.84
C ASP A 70 -21.46 5.01 22.64
N LEU A 71 -21.08 3.73 22.76
CA LEU A 71 -20.41 2.94 21.73
C LEU A 71 -21.32 1.94 21.02
N THR A 72 -22.65 2.01 21.26
CA THR A 72 -23.60 1.08 20.63
C THR A 72 -23.67 1.30 19.13
N LEU A 73 -23.55 0.21 18.39
CA LEU A 73 -23.73 0.11 16.96
C LEU A 73 -24.92 -0.79 16.63
N PRO A 74 -25.56 -0.71 15.46
CA PRO A 74 -26.73 -1.51 15.11
C PRO A 74 -26.53 -3.04 15.24
N TRP A 75 -25.30 -3.51 15.29
CA TRP A 75 -24.91 -4.93 15.39
C TRP A 75 -24.20 -5.30 16.70
N SER A 76 -23.92 -4.33 17.59
CA SER A 76 -23.21 -4.59 18.84
C SER A 76 -23.50 -3.52 19.89
N ASP A 77 -23.86 -3.96 21.09
CA ASP A 77 -24.07 -3.13 22.29
C ASP A 77 -22.93 -3.27 23.33
N THR A 78 -21.96 -4.16 23.07
CA THR A 78 -20.89 -4.51 24.01
C THR A 78 -19.50 -4.03 23.57
N GLN A 79 -19.43 -3.10 22.64
CA GLN A 79 -18.15 -2.62 22.09
C GLN A 79 -17.44 -1.71 23.09
N ASP A 80 -16.13 -1.93 23.26
CA ASP A 80 -15.25 -1.19 24.19
C ASP A 80 -14.25 -0.26 23.50
N PHE A 81 -14.41 -0.08 22.17
CA PHE A 81 -13.60 0.83 21.34
C PHE A 81 -14.47 1.52 20.30
N ALA A 82 -13.99 2.60 19.74
CA ALA A 82 -14.60 3.24 18.57
C ALA A 82 -13.72 3.12 17.34
N VAL A 83 -14.34 2.94 16.17
CA VAL A 83 -13.71 3.02 14.85
C VAL A 83 -14.35 4.16 14.07
N GLY A 84 -13.62 4.80 13.16
CA GLY A 84 -14.17 5.78 12.24
C GLY A 84 -14.24 7.20 12.82
N GLU A 85 -15.33 7.90 12.56
CA GLU A 85 -15.46 9.34 12.82
C GLU A 85 -15.39 9.69 14.31
N LEU A 86 -16.08 8.94 15.17
CA LEU A 86 -16.00 9.16 16.62
C LEU A 86 -14.57 8.95 17.14
N ALA A 87 -13.86 7.92 16.61
CA ALA A 87 -12.47 7.69 16.98
C ALA A 87 -11.58 8.88 16.60
N ARG A 88 -11.76 9.42 15.38
CA ARG A 88 -11.06 10.61 14.90
C ARG A 88 -11.35 11.83 15.78
N ALA A 89 -12.61 12.09 16.06
CA ALA A 89 -13.06 13.25 16.86
C ALA A 89 -12.55 13.18 18.31
N ARG A 90 -12.64 12.01 18.94
CA ARG A 90 -12.12 11.80 20.31
C ARG A 90 -10.60 11.83 20.36
N GLY A 91 -9.95 11.26 19.36
CA GLY A 91 -8.49 11.29 19.24
C GLY A 91 -7.92 12.70 19.10
N ALA A 92 -8.63 13.62 18.47
CA ALA A 92 -8.26 15.04 18.45
C ALA A 92 -8.23 15.66 19.85
N GLN A 93 -9.10 15.18 20.78
CA GLN A 93 -9.16 15.63 22.17
C GLN A 93 -8.19 14.88 23.08
N THR A 94 -8.02 13.56 22.87
CA THR A 94 -7.17 12.69 23.69
C THR A 94 -6.24 11.83 22.80
N PRO A 95 -5.22 12.44 22.15
CA PRO A 95 -4.37 11.76 21.16
C PRO A 95 -3.61 10.54 21.67
N ILE A 96 -3.35 10.44 22.97
CA ILE A 96 -2.64 9.30 23.57
C ILE A 96 -3.43 7.97 23.49
N ARG A 97 -4.74 8.04 23.21
CA ARG A 97 -5.65 6.88 23.08
C ARG A 97 -6.05 6.60 21.64
N LEU A 98 -5.51 7.38 20.70
CA LEU A 98 -5.81 7.26 19.28
C LEU A 98 -4.78 6.39 18.58
N VAL A 99 -5.25 5.33 17.94
CA VAL A 99 -4.48 4.56 16.95
C VAL A 99 -4.74 5.17 15.58
N SER A 100 -3.68 5.57 14.90
CA SER A 100 -3.69 6.09 13.52
C SER A 100 -2.59 5.42 12.70
N SER A 101 -2.70 5.50 11.38
CA SER A 101 -1.70 4.96 10.43
C SER A 101 -1.34 3.48 10.65
N ALA A 102 -2.28 2.67 11.16
CA ALA A 102 -2.04 1.26 11.48
C ALA A 102 -1.53 0.47 10.24
N LYS A 103 -2.04 0.80 9.04
CA LYS A 103 -1.58 0.21 7.78
C LYS A 103 -0.09 0.47 7.52
N SER A 104 0.40 1.68 7.81
CA SER A 104 1.83 2.01 7.67
C SER A 104 2.70 1.22 8.66
N TRP A 105 2.18 0.91 9.85
CA TRP A 105 2.88 0.06 10.81
C TRP A 105 2.96 -1.41 10.39
N LEU A 106 2.04 -1.90 9.54
CA LEU A 106 2.14 -3.25 8.94
C LEU A 106 3.36 -3.40 8.03
N CYS A 107 3.94 -2.32 7.53
CA CYS A 107 5.13 -2.33 6.67
C CYS A 107 6.43 -2.06 7.44
N HIS A 108 6.38 -1.80 8.75
CA HIS A 108 7.56 -1.40 9.51
C HIS A 108 8.46 -2.61 9.82
N PRO A 109 9.68 -2.69 9.23
CA PRO A 109 10.53 -3.88 9.38
C PRO A 109 11.19 -4.01 10.76
N GLY A 110 11.23 -2.93 11.55
CA GLY A 110 11.95 -2.88 12.84
C GLY A 110 11.05 -3.06 14.06
N VAL A 111 9.79 -3.51 13.91
CA VAL A 111 8.86 -3.76 15.03
C VAL A 111 8.14 -5.10 14.86
N ASP A 112 7.75 -5.69 15.98
CA ASP A 112 6.80 -6.80 15.94
C ASP A 112 5.40 -6.27 15.62
N ARG A 113 4.96 -6.50 14.39
CA ARG A 113 3.69 -6.03 13.83
C ARG A 113 2.46 -6.71 14.44
N CYS A 114 2.66 -7.81 15.16
CA CYS A 114 1.65 -8.55 15.90
C CYS A 114 1.60 -8.19 17.39
N ALA A 115 2.61 -7.49 17.91
CA ALA A 115 2.65 -7.03 19.30
C ALA A 115 1.77 -5.78 19.53
N ALA A 116 1.25 -5.63 20.75
CA ALA A 116 0.41 -4.49 21.16
C ALA A 116 1.24 -3.22 21.34
N ILE A 117 1.59 -2.55 20.23
CA ILE A 117 2.47 -1.37 20.20
C ILE A 117 1.73 -0.05 19.96
N LEU A 118 0.46 -0.07 19.53
CA LEU A 118 -0.30 1.14 19.17
C LEU A 118 -1.37 1.49 20.21
N PRO A 119 -1.49 2.77 20.60
CA PRO A 119 -0.77 3.96 20.13
C PRO A 119 0.70 3.93 20.58
N PHE A 120 1.63 4.20 19.66
CA PHE A 120 3.06 3.94 19.87
C PHE A 120 3.67 4.73 21.03
N ASP A 121 3.38 6.04 21.11
CA ASP A 121 3.90 6.95 22.15
C ASP A 121 2.99 7.03 23.41
N ALA A 122 2.07 6.08 23.58
CA ALA A 122 1.16 6.13 24.71
C ALA A 122 1.88 5.75 26.02
N PRO A 123 1.51 6.36 27.16
CA PRO A 123 1.98 5.93 28.48
C PRO A 123 1.63 4.45 28.76
N PRO A 124 2.37 3.78 29.65
CA PRO A 124 2.17 2.34 29.91
C PRO A 124 0.77 1.95 30.40
N GLU A 125 0.06 2.88 31.05
CA GLU A 125 -1.31 2.68 31.54
C GLU A 125 -2.39 2.75 30.45
N VAL A 126 -2.04 3.15 29.23
CA VAL A 126 -2.97 3.19 28.10
C VAL A 126 -3.01 1.83 27.43
N ALA A 127 -4.20 1.30 27.23
CA ALA A 127 -4.41 0.08 26.47
C ALA A 127 -3.81 0.21 25.05
N ARG A 128 -3.20 -0.87 24.57
CA ARG A 128 -2.58 -0.93 23.24
C ARG A 128 -3.12 -2.10 22.45
N VAL A 129 -3.04 -1.96 21.13
CA VAL A 129 -3.35 -3.02 20.16
C VAL A 129 -2.18 -3.18 19.19
N SER A 130 -2.15 -4.30 18.47
CA SER A 130 -1.19 -4.47 17.39
C SER A 130 -1.66 -3.76 16.11
N PRO A 131 -0.75 -3.44 15.18
CA PRO A 131 -1.12 -3.01 13.82
C PRO A 131 -2.07 -3.99 13.13
N LEU A 132 -1.82 -5.29 13.26
CA LEU A 132 -2.68 -6.35 12.74
C LEU A 132 -4.09 -6.28 13.33
N GLU A 133 -4.20 -6.15 14.65
CA GLU A 133 -5.50 -6.05 15.33
C GLU A 133 -6.28 -4.79 14.94
N ALA A 134 -5.61 -3.65 14.83
CA ALA A 134 -6.26 -2.41 14.40
C ALA A 134 -6.86 -2.55 13.00
N CYS A 135 -6.11 -3.12 12.04
CA CYS A 135 -6.62 -3.39 10.70
C CYS A 135 -7.77 -4.42 10.72
N THR A 136 -7.67 -5.46 11.55
CA THR A 136 -8.76 -6.43 11.75
C THR A 136 -10.04 -5.76 12.24
N ARG A 137 -9.95 -4.80 13.17
CA ARG A 137 -11.11 -4.06 13.68
C ARG A 137 -11.76 -3.18 12.61
N TYR A 138 -10.98 -2.53 11.74
CA TYR A 138 -11.52 -1.78 10.60
C TYR A 138 -12.29 -2.70 9.65
N LEU A 139 -11.69 -3.81 9.26
CA LEU A 139 -12.30 -4.78 8.35
C LEU A 139 -13.53 -5.46 8.98
N SER A 140 -13.49 -5.79 10.26
CA SER A 140 -14.63 -6.34 11.00
C SER A 140 -15.81 -5.37 11.04
N HIS A 141 -15.55 -4.07 11.20
CA HIS A 141 -16.58 -3.04 11.16
C HIS A 141 -17.28 -3.01 9.79
N LEU A 142 -16.52 -3.05 8.69
CA LEU A 142 -17.07 -3.07 7.33
C LEU A 142 -17.93 -4.32 7.08
N ARG A 143 -17.46 -5.50 7.50
CA ARG A 143 -18.22 -6.74 7.39
C ARG A 143 -19.52 -6.70 8.19
N GLN A 144 -19.45 -6.30 9.46
CA GLN A 144 -20.63 -6.24 10.34
C GLN A 144 -21.67 -5.24 9.84
N ALA A 145 -21.21 -4.09 9.32
CA ALA A 145 -22.08 -3.09 8.69
C ALA A 145 -22.79 -3.67 7.45
N TRP A 146 -22.06 -4.40 6.61
CA TRP A 146 -22.64 -5.07 5.44
C TRP A 146 -23.67 -6.13 5.85
N ASP A 147 -23.32 -7.03 6.77
CA ASP A 147 -24.20 -8.10 7.24
C ASP A 147 -25.51 -7.57 7.82
N GLN A 148 -25.44 -6.45 8.56
CA GLN A 148 -26.61 -5.77 9.08
C GLN A 148 -27.53 -5.21 7.97
N ALA A 149 -26.93 -4.65 6.92
CA ALA A 149 -27.69 -4.07 5.79
C ALA A 149 -28.18 -5.14 4.79
N HIS A 150 -27.45 -6.27 4.70
CA HIS A 150 -27.69 -7.31 3.71
C HIS A 150 -27.84 -8.72 4.31
N PRO A 151 -28.81 -8.96 5.23
CA PRO A 151 -28.93 -10.22 5.95
C PRO A 151 -29.22 -11.43 5.05
N GLN A 152 -29.72 -11.23 3.82
CA GLN A 152 -29.98 -12.27 2.84
C GLN A 152 -28.76 -12.63 1.98
N THR A 153 -27.74 -11.81 2.01
CA THR A 153 -26.49 -11.96 1.24
C THR A 153 -25.30 -11.59 2.12
N PRO A 154 -25.04 -12.42 3.17
CA PRO A 154 -24.02 -12.11 4.14
C PRO A 154 -22.63 -12.06 3.51
N PHE A 155 -21.74 -11.32 4.13
CA PHE A 155 -20.44 -10.95 3.60
C PHE A 155 -19.53 -12.16 3.31
N ASP A 156 -19.58 -13.16 4.16
CA ASP A 156 -18.79 -14.39 4.06
C ASP A 156 -19.12 -15.25 2.82
N GLN A 157 -20.26 -15.00 2.17
CA GLN A 157 -20.70 -15.65 0.94
C GLN A 157 -20.33 -14.86 -0.32
N GLN A 158 -19.76 -13.67 -0.19
CA GLN A 158 -19.42 -12.82 -1.32
C GLN A 158 -17.96 -12.98 -1.74
N ASP A 159 -17.65 -12.62 -2.98
CA ASP A 159 -16.25 -12.45 -3.42
C ASP A 159 -15.73 -11.10 -2.94
N VAL A 160 -14.60 -11.09 -2.25
CA VAL A 160 -14.07 -9.86 -1.66
C VAL A 160 -12.65 -9.60 -2.15
N ALA A 161 -12.43 -8.42 -2.72
CA ALA A 161 -11.11 -7.92 -3.03
C ALA A 161 -10.72 -6.81 -2.04
N VAL A 162 -9.63 -6.99 -1.31
CA VAL A 162 -9.04 -5.98 -0.41
C VAL A 162 -7.80 -5.40 -1.08
N THR A 163 -7.68 -4.08 -1.10
CA THR A 163 -6.55 -3.44 -1.77
C THR A 163 -5.35 -3.23 -0.86
N ILE A 164 -4.19 -3.32 -1.49
CA ILE A 164 -2.88 -3.12 -0.87
C ILE A 164 -2.01 -2.24 -1.77
N PRO A 165 -1.06 -1.46 -1.23
CA PRO A 165 -0.04 -0.82 -2.04
C PRO A 165 0.74 -1.85 -2.87
N ALA A 166 1.05 -1.50 -4.12
CA ALA A 166 1.85 -2.38 -4.98
C ALA A 166 3.26 -2.62 -4.43
N SER A 167 3.75 -1.68 -3.64
CA SER A 167 5.07 -1.67 -3.00
C SER A 167 5.15 -2.50 -1.70
N PHE A 168 4.03 -3.07 -1.20
CA PHE A 168 4.03 -3.91 -0.01
C PHE A 168 4.96 -5.11 -0.16
N ASP A 169 5.80 -5.32 0.86
CA ASP A 169 6.60 -6.54 0.98
C ASP A 169 5.68 -7.77 1.20
N PRO A 170 6.17 -9.00 0.97
CA PRO A 170 5.39 -10.20 1.17
C PRO A 170 4.80 -10.32 2.58
N ALA A 171 5.52 -9.84 3.60
CA ALA A 171 5.09 -9.87 4.99
C ALA A 171 3.87 -8.95 5.24
N ALA A 172 3.90 -7.72 4.73
CA ALA A 172 2.78 -6.78 4.86
C ALA A 172 1.55 -7.28 4.09
N ARG A 173 1.75 -7.91 2.91
CA ARG A 173 0.67 -8.56 2.14
C ARG A 173 0.00 -9.66 2.95
N GLU A 174 0.79 -10.57 3.52
CA GLU A 174 0.26 -11.68 4.33
C GLU A 174 -0.43 -11.19 5.61
N LEU A 175 0.12 -10.19 6.31
CA LEU A 175 -0.55 -9.59 7.48
C LEU A 175 -1.89 -8.95 7.13
N THR A 176 -1.98 -8.30 5.96
CA THR A 176 -3.26 -7.76 5.48
C THR A 176 -4.26 -8.90 5.22
N ALA A 177 -3.80 -10.00 4.61
CA ALA A 177 -4.64 -11.18 4.40
C ALA A 177 -5.07 -11.82 5.73
N GLN A 178 -4.17 -11.90 6.72
CA GLN A 178 -4.49 -12.41 8.07
C GLN A 178 -5.52 -11.51 8.77
N ALA A 179 -5.38 -10.18 8.70
CA ALA A 179 -6.36 -9.25 9.23
C ALA A 179 -7.75 -9.47 8.61
N ALA A 180 -7.81 -9.64 7.29
CA ALA A 180 -9.05 -9.89 6.57
C ALA A 180 -9.66 -11.25 6.94
N ARG A 181 -8.86 -12.32 6.99
CA ARG A 181 -9.34 -13.65 7.42
C ARG A 181 -9.83 -13.62 8.87
N ALA A 182 -9.11 -12.95 9.78
CA ALA A 182 -9.52 -12.79 11.18
C ALA A 182 -10.82 -11.97 11.29
N ALA A 183 -11.07 -11.04 10.37
CA ALA A 183 -12.33 -10.31 10.26
C ALA A 183 -13.45 -11.15 9.61
N GLY A 184 -13.19 -12.40 9.16
CA GLY A 184 -14.17 -13.32 8.60
C GLY A 184 -14.33 -13.24 7.08
N TYR A 185 -13.33 -12.79 6.35
CA TYR A 185 -13.32 -12.72 4.88
C TYR A 185 -12.90 -14.08 4.31
N LEU A 186 -13.87 -14.91 3.95
CA LEU A 186 -13.61 -16.30 3.52
C LEU A 186 -13.13 -16.38 2.06
N ASN A 187 -13.70 -15.57 1.17
CA ASN A 187 -13.37 -15.56 -0.27
C ASN A 187 -12.53 -14.31 -0.60
N LEU A 188 -11.36 -14.22 0.03
CA LEU A 188 -10.47 -13.06 -0.08
C LEU A 188 -9.58 -13.14 -1.32
N THR A 189 -9.43 -12.01 -2.00
CA THR A 189 -8.37 -11.72 -2.96
C THR A 189 -7.69 -10.41 -2.58
N LEU A 190 -6.36 -10.32 -2.66
CA LEU A 190 -5.65 -9.05 -2.57
C LEU A 190 -5.47 -8.46 -3.97
N LEU A 191 -5.64 -7.14 -4.09
CA LEU A 191 -5.45 -6.40 -5.34
C LEU A 191 -4.58 -5.17 -5.08
N GLU A 192 -3.66 -4.88 -5.98
CA GLU A 192 -2.82 -3.69 -5.87
C GLU A 192 -3.63 -2.40 -6.16
N GLU A 193 -3.44 -1.37 -5.31
CA GLU A 193 -4.14 -0.08 -5.42
C GLU A 193 -4.02 0.58 -6.81
N PRO A 194 -2.83 0.61 -7.47
CA PRO A 194 -2.72 1.17 -8.82
C PRO A 194 -3.52 0.38 -9.86
N GLN A 195 -3.59 -0.94 -9.72
CA GLN A 195 -4.44 -1.77 -10.60
C GLN A 195 -5.92 -1.47 -10.35
N ALA A 196 -6.33 -1.36 -9.09
CA ALA A 196 -7.69 -1.00 -8.74
C ALA A 196 -8.07 0.38 -9.30
N ALA A 197 -7.22 1.39 -9.15
CA ALA A 197 -7.44 2.73 -9.72
C ALA A 197 -7.63 2.67 -11.25
N LEU A 198 -6.83 1.86 -11.94
CA LEU A 198 -6.92 1.68 -13.39
C LEU A 198 -8.20 0.91 -13.79
N TYR A 199 -8.60 -0.11 -13.03
CA TYR A 199 -9.88 -0.81 -13.23
C TYR A 199 -11.08 0.13 -13.07
N ASN A 200 -11.06 1.04 -12.09
CA ASN A 200 -12.09 2.06 -11.95
C ASN A 200 -12.13 3.00 -13.15
N TRP A 201 -10.95 3.45 -13.64
CA TRP A 201 -10.88 4.29 -14.84
C TRP A 201 -11.44 3.58 -16.08
N ILE A 202 -11.09 2.31 -16.30
CA ILE A 202 -11.63 1.48 -17.39
C ILE A 202 -13.16 1.41 -17.30
N GLN A 203 -13.69 1.06 -16.14
CA GLN A 203 -15.11 0.93 -15.87
C GLN A 203 -15.85 2.25 -16.07
N GLY A 204 -15.34 3.34 -15.46
CA GLY A 204 -15.92 4.68 -15.54
C GLY A 204 -15.92 5.28 -16.94
N SER A 205 -15.02 4.82 -17.80
CA SER A 205 -14.94 5.26 -19.20
C SER A 205 -16.07 4.73 -20.09
N ALA A 206 -16.86 3.74 -19.62
CA ALA A 206 -17.91 3.08 -20.38
C ALA A 206 -17.43 2.60 -21.79
N GLY A 207 -16.23 2.02 -21.83
CA GLY A 207 -15.61 1.51 -23.06
C GLY A 207 -14.81 2.54 -23.86
N ARG A 208 -14.85 3.83 -23.51
CA ARG A 208 -14.10 4.89 -24.21
C ARG A 208 -12.59 4.75 -24.01
N TRP A 209 -12.12 4.11 -22.93
CA TRP A 209 -10.71 3.92 -22.64
C TRP A 209 -9.90 3.38 -23.84
N ARG A 210 -10.53 2.55 -24.71
CA ARG A 210 -9.90 2.06 -25.95
C ARG A 210 -9.63 3.14 -26.99
N LYS A 211 -10.22 4.33 -26.83
CA LYS A 211 -9.94 5.51 -27.64
C LYS A 211 -8.97 6.46 -26.94
N ASP A 212 -8.93 6.36 -25.62
CA ASP A 212 -8.09 7.22 -24.78
C ASP A 212 -6.67 6.69 -24.68
N VAL A 213 -6.44 5.40 -24.94
CA VAL A 213 -5.11 4.77 -25.00
C VAL A 213 -4.96 3.89 -26.23
N LYS A 214 -3.73 3.74 -26.69
CA LYS A 214 -3.36 2.95 -27.88
C LYS A 214 -2.17 2.03 -27.60
N PRO A 215 -1.96 0.96 -28.39
CA PRO A 215 -0.76 0.14 -28.29
C PRO A 215 0.50 1.01 -28.34
N GLY A 216 1.43 0.75 -27.45
CA GLY A 216 2.66 1.53 -27.28
C GLY A 216 2.56 2.65 -26.25
N ASP A 217 1.39 2.93 -25.69
CA ASP A 217 1.24 3.86 -24.57
C ASP A 217 1.84 3.27 -23.29
N ILE A 218 2.43 4.15 -22.48
CA ILE A 218 2.85 3.87 -21.10
C ILE A 218 2.01 4.74 -20.18
N ILE A 219 1.22 4.10 -19.33
CA ILE A 219 0.43 4.78 -18.30
C ILE A 219 1.24 4.81 -17.02
N LEU A 220 1.52 6.01 -16.51
CA LEU A 220 2.04 6.23 -15.17
C LEU A 220 0.87 6.41 -14.21
N VAL A 221 0.74 5.53 -13.23
CA VAL A 221 -0.18 5.71 -12.10
C VAL A 221 0.60 6.38 -10.97
N VAL A 222 0.13 7.53 -10.53
CA VAL A 222 0.70 8.31 -9.43
C VAL A 222 -0.32 8.32 -8.29
N ASP A 223 -0.04 7.56 -7.24
CA ASP A 223 -0.90 7.47 -6.06
C ASP A 223 -0.21 8.13 -4.87
N VAL A 224 -0.78 9.23 -4.38
CA VAL A 224 -0.31 9.90 -3.17
C VAL A 224 -1.44 9.97 -2.16
N GLY A 225 -1.38 9.04 -1.23
CA GLY A 225 -2.34 8.89 -0.15
C GLY A 225 -1.99 9.71 1.10
N GLY A 226 -2.64 9.38 2.21
CA GLY A 226 -2.33 10.00 3.50
C GLY A 226 -0.96 9.62 4.05
N GLY A 227 -0.56 8.35 3.91
CA GLY A 227 0.67 7.81 4.50
C GLY A 227 1.77 7.49 3.49
N THR A 228 1.43 7.21 2.23
CA THR A 228 2.37 6.70 1.22
C THR A 228 2.26 7.43 -0.11
N SER A 229 3.34 7.35 -0.89
CA SER A 229 3.39 7.69 -2.30
C SER A 229 3.82 6.45 -3.08
N ASP A 230 2.98 5.99 -3.98
CA ASP A 230 3.20 4.79 -4.78
C ASP A 230 3.12 5.14 -6.27
N PHE A 231 4.05 4.60 -7.06
CA PHE A 231 4.11 4.81 -8.51
C PHE A 231 4.10 3.47 -9.23
N SER A 232 3.35 3.38 -10.32
CA SER A 232 3.33 2.18 -11.15
C SER A 232 3.31 2.54 -12.63
N LEU A 233 3.97 1.71 -13.44
CA LEU A 233 4.05 1.86 -14.87
C LEU A 233 3.34 0.70 -15.55
N ILE A 234 2.42 1.00 -16.46
CA ILE A 234 1.57 0.03 -17.14
C ILE A 234 1.66 0.29 -18.65
N ALA A 235 2.09 -0.72 -19.39
CA ALA A 235 2.15 -0.68 -20.86
C ALA A 235 0.81 -1.09 -21.46
N VAL A 236 0.42 -0.44 -22.53
CA VAL A 236 -0.70 -0.82 -23.38
C VAL A 236 -0.18 -1.62 -24.57
N LEU A 237 -0.56 -2.88 -24.63
CA LEU A 237 -0.18 -3.81 -25.70
C LEU A 237 -1.38 -4.14 -26.56
N GLU A 238 -1.14 -4.63 -27.77
CA GLU A 238 -2.16 -5.26 -28.61
C GLU A 238 -1.80 -6.74 -28.81
N ARG A 239 -2.75 -7.61 -28.50
CA ARG A 239 -2.64 -9.03 -28.75
C ARG A 239 -3.93 -9.54 -29.38
N GLU A 240 -3.79 -10.21 -30.51
CA GLU A 240 -4.94 -10.77 -31.28
C GLU A 240 -6.04 -9.73 -31.57
N GLY A 241 -5.64 -8.45 -31.82
CA GLY A 241 -6.59 -7.36 -32.09
C GLY A 241 -7.30 -6.80 -30.85
N GLN A 242 -6.88 -7.19 -29.66
CA GLN A 242 -7.40 -6.69 -28.39
C GLN A 242 -6.33 -5.92 -27.63
N LEU A 243 -6.74 -4.80 -27.00
CA LEU A 243 -5.85 -4.08 -26.09
C LEU A 243 -5.71 -4.84 -24.78
N GLU A 244 -4.47 -5.08 -24.39
CA GLU A 244 -4.09 -5.64 -23.10
C GLU A 244 -3.26 -4.62 -22.33
N LEU A 245 -3.42 -4.64 -20.99
CA LEU A 245 -2.67 -3.79 -20.07
C LEU A 245 -1.68 -4.65 -19.30
N HIS A 246 -0.40 -4.28 -19.37
CA HIS A 246 0.68 -5.00 -18.72
C HIS A 246 1.43 -4.12 -17.74
N ARG A 247 1.63 -4.59 -16.50
CA ARG A 247 2.46 -3.90 -15.53
C ARG A 247 3.93 -3.99 -15.93
N VAL A 248 4.56 -2.83 -16.10
CA VAL A 248 5.98 -2.69 -16.47
C VAL A 248 6.86 -2.62 -15.24
N ALA A 249 6.48 -1.78 -14.28
CA ALA A 249 7.26 -1.55 -13.07
C ALA A 249 6.39 -1.04 -11.91
N VAL A 250 6.90 -1.26 -10.70
CA VAL A 250 6.40 -0.68 -9.46
C VAL A 250 7.54 0.06 -8.77
N GLY A 251 7.26 1.22 -8.22
CA GLY A 251 8.19 2.00 -7.41
C GLY A 251 8.47 1.39 -6.05
N ASP A 252 9.41 1.98 -5.33
CA ASP A 252 9.69 1.63 -3.95
C ASP A 252 8.50 2.02 -3.05
N HIS A 253 8.41 1.39 -1.86
CA HIS A 253 7.45 1.79 -0.84
C HIS A 253 7.92 3.07 -0.16
N ILE A 254 7.24 4.19 -0.44
CA ILE A 254 7.65 5.50 0.03
C ILE A 254 6.66 5.95 1.12
N LEU A 255 7.09 5.89 2.38
CA LEU A 255 6.32 6.44 3.51
C LEU A 255 6.40 7.98 3.49
N LEU A 256 5.65 8.56 2.57
CA LEU A 256 5.56 9.97 2.31
C LEU A 256 4.16 10.29 1.77
N GLY A 257 3.40 11.11 2.45
CA GLY A 257 2.03 11.43 2.06
C GLY A 257 1.46 12.63 2.79
N GLY A 258 0.15 12.75 2.81
CA GLY A 258 -0.58 13.82 3.45
C GLY A 258 -0.24 14.04 4.92
N ASP A 259 0.03 12.97 5.68
CA ASP A 259 0.40 13.04 7.09
C ASP A 259 1.74 13.77 7.31
N ASN A 260 2.71 13.57 6.39
CA ASN A 260 3.98 14.29 6.40
C ASN A 260 3.78 15.79 6.12
N MET A 261 2.86 16.11 5.22
CA MET A 261 2.50 17.49 4.89
C MET A 261 1.86 18.19 6.09
N ASP A 262 0.93 17.51 6.78
CA ASP A 262 0.27 18.01 7.99
C ASP A 262 1.27 18.30 9.10
N LEU A 263 2.18 17.37 9.34
CA LEU A 263 3.24 17.52 10.34
C LEU A 263 4.20 18.66 10.00
N THR A 264 4.55 18.83 8.71
CA THR A 264 5.42 19.92 8.26
C THR A 264 4.77 21.29 8.47
N LEU A 265 3.48 21.41 8.15
CA LEU A 265 2.70 22.62 8.42
C LEU A 265 2.62 22.89 9.92
N ALA A 266 2.37 21.88 10.74
CA ALA A 266 2.35 22.01 12.19
C ALA A 266 3.70 22.51 12.75
N HIS A 267 4.82 21.98 12.29
CA HIS A 267 6.14 22.48 12.66
C HIS A 267 6.39 23.93 12.20
N THR A 268 5.88 24.30 11.04
CA THR A 268 5.98 25.68 10.55
C THR A 268 5.19 26.65 11.44
N VAL A 269 3.97 26.29 11.81
CA VAL A 269 3.14 27.07 12.75
C VAL A 269 3.75 27.08 14.15
N ALA A 270 4.25 25.95 14.65
CA ALA A 270 4.89 25.87 15.97
C ALA A 270 6.14 26.78 16.06
N ARG A 271 6.95 26.84 14.99
CA ARG A 271 8.09 27.80 14.92
C ARG A 271 7.63 29.26 14.97
N LYS A 272 6.56 29.62 14.26
CA LYS A 272 5.96 30.95 14.34
C LYS A 272 5.53 31.28 15.77
N LEU A 273 4.80 30.36 16.43
CA LEU A 273 4.38 30.51 17.82
C LEU A 273 5.55 30.64 18.80
N ALA A 274 6.64 29.89 18.57
CA ALA A 274 7.85 29.99 19.40
C ALA A 274 8.52 31.37 19.30
N THR A 275 8.51 32.01 18.13
CA THR A 275 8.99 33.40 17.99
C THR A 275 8.13 34.42 18.76
N GLU A 276 6.86 34.06 19.03
CA GLU A 276 5.93 34.82 19.87
C GLU A 276 6.04 34.47 21.36
N GLY A 277 7.02 33.62 21.76
CA GLY A 277 7.22 33.18 23.12
C GLY A 277 6.27 32.08 23.59
N LYS A 278 5.56 31.43 22.66
CA LYS A 278 4.62 30.34 22.94
C LYS A 278 5.23 29.01 22.52
N THR A 279 5.60 28.15 23.48
CA THR A 279 6.08 26.78 23.23
C THR A 279 4.95 25.81 23.39
N LEU A 280 4.88 24.82 22.50
CA LEU A 280 3.87 23.76 22.53
C LEU A 280 4.42 22.50 23.16
N ASP A 281 3.63 21.85 24.00
CA ASP A 281 3.92 20.51 24.49
C ASP A 281 3.60 19.43 23.41
N PRO A 282 4.02 18.17 23.59
CA PRO A 282 3.77 17.12 22.61
C PRO A 282 2.26 16.87 22.34
N TRP A 283 1.40 17.04 23.33
CA TRP A 283 -0.04 16.90 23.14
C TRP A 283 -0.60 18.05 22.30
N GLN A 284 -0.18 19.28 22.58
CA GLN A 284 -0.56 20.46 21.79
C GLN A 284 -0.05 20.35 20.35
N MET A 285 1.16 19.77 20.14
CA MET A 285 1.71 19.56 18.82
C MET A 285 0.86 18.58 17.99
N ARG A 286 0.34 17.51 18.61
CA ARG A 286 -0.59 16.59 17.92
C ARG A 286 -1.91 17.26 17.56
N ALA A 287 -2.48 18.04 18.48
CA ALA A 287 -3.69 18.82 18.21
C ALA A 287 -3.48 19.83 17.08
N LEU A 288 -2.31 20.49 17.07
CA LEU A 288 -1.91 21.39 15.98
C LEU A 288 -1.79 20.66 14.64
N THR A 289 -1.20 19.46 14.61
CA THR A 289 -1.07 18.68 13.37
C THR A 289 -2.44 18.35 12.79
N TYR A 290 -3.40 17.95 13.63
CA TYR A 290 -4.77 17.72 13.18
C TYR A 290 -5.45 19.00 12.66
N ALA A 291 -5.28 20.13 13.36
CA ALA A 291 -5.82 21.41 12.91
C ALA A 291 -5.20 21.86 11.59
N CYS A 292 -3.90 21.61 11.38
CA CYS A 292 -3.20 21.87 10.12
C CYS A 292 -3.71 20.98 8.98
N ARG A 293 -4.08 19.71 9.24
CA ARG A 293 -4.74 18.85 8.25
C ARG A 293 -6.01 19.51 7.73
N VAL A 294 -6.92 19.86 8.63
CA VAL A 294 -8.19 20.48 8.26
C VAL A 294 -7.97 21.79 7.50
N ALA A 295 -7.03 22.63 7.97
CA ALA A 295 -6.70 23.88 7.33
C ALA A 295 -6.09 23.67 5.93
N LYS A 296 -5.20 22.68 5.77
CA LYS A 296 -4.62 22.32 4.48
C LYS A 296 -5.71 21.92 3.47
N GLU A 297 -6.58 21.01 3.87
CA GLU A 297 -7.67 20.51 3.01
C GLU A 297 -8.58 21.66 2.57
N ASN A 298 -9.02 22.51 3.50
CA ASN A 298 -9.87 23.66 3.17
C ASN A 298 -9.16 24.69 2.26
N LEU A 299 -7.92 25.05 2.58
CA LEU A 299 -7.17 26.07 1.85
C LEU A 299 -6.71 25.62 0.45
N LEU A 300 -6.61 24.31 0.21
CA LEU A 300 -6.27 23.77 -1.10
C LEU A 300 -7.50 23.47 -1.96
N SER A 301 -8.66 23.16 -1.34
CA SER A 301 -9.91 22.88 -2.05
C SER A 301 -10.70 24.13 -2.44
N ASP A 302 -10.59 25.21 -1.66
CA ASP A 302 -11.31 26.47 -1.92
C ASP A 302 -10.32 27.60 -2.26
N ALA A 303 -10.22 27.94 -3.54
CA ALA A 303 -9.34 29.02 -4.02
C ALA A 303 -9.71 30.40 -3.45
N SER A 304 -10.96 30.59 -3.00
CA SER A 304 -11.41 31.86 -2.40
C SER A 304 -10.99 32.01 -0.92
N LEU A 305 -10.66 30.92 -0.25
CA LEU A 305 -10.25 30.91 1.15
C LEU A 305 -8.75 31.26 1.26
N LEU A 306 -8.46 32.45 1.73
CA LEU A 306 -7.06 32.93 1.83
C LEU A 306 -6.40 32.56 3.16
N THR A 307 -7.20 32.39 4.22
CA THR A 307 -6.71 32.12 5.57
C THR A 307 -7.64 31.18 6.31
N GLN A 308 -7.10 30.31 7.16
CA GLN A 308 -7.83 29.43 8.05
C GLN A 308 -7.34 29.62 9.48
N ALA A 309 -8.28 29.86 10.40
CA ALA A 309 -7.96 29.96 11.83
C ALA A 309 -7.53 28.58 12.37
N ILE A 310 -6.47 28.60 13.16
CA ILE A 310 -5.94 27.45 13.92
C ILE A 310 -6.14 27.71 15.39
N VAL A 311 -6.77 26.76 16.07
CA VAL A 311 -7.01 26.80 17.52
C VAL A 311 -6.36 25.59 18.16
N VAL A 312 -5.37 25.83 19.04
CA VAL A 312 -4.72 24.77 19.82
C VAL A 312 -5.22 24.86 21.25
N PRO A 313 -5.81 23.77 21.80
CA PRO A 313 -6.30 23.77 23.15
C PRO A 313 -5.17 23.92 24.17
N SER A 314 -5.42 24.58 25.30
CA SER A 314 -4.45 24.67 26.39
C SER A 314 -4.83 23.71 27.52
N ARG A 315 -3.81 23.10 28.17
CA ARG A 315 -4.00 22.32 29.40
C ARG A 315 -4.07 23.26 30.60
N GLY A 316 -5.14 23.20 31.36
CA GLY A 316 -5.24 23.89 32.65
C GLY A 316 -6.65 23.91 33.21
N SER A 317 -6.77 23.75 34.53
CA SER A 317 -8.02 23.75 35.30
C SER A 317 -8.64 25.15 35.43
N LYS A 318 -8.08 26.17 34.80
CA LYS A 318 -8.70 27.51 34.80
C LYS A 318 -9.76 27.55 33.71
N LEU A 319 -10.98 27.80 34.07
CA LEU A 319 -12.17 28.02 33.20
C LEU A 319 -11.92 29.12 32.11
N ILE A 320 -10.77 29.79 32.13
CA ILE A 320 -10.29 30.81 31.21
C ILE A 320 -8.83 30.48 30.84
N GLY A 321 -8.53 29.24 30.55
CA GLY A 321 -7.26 28.84 29.92
C GLY A 321 -7.33 29.18 28.45
N GLY A 322 -6.73 30.31 28.04
CA GLY A 322 -6.85 30.82 26.68
C GLY A 322 -6.28 29.83 25.66
N ALA A 323 -7.13 29.31 24.78
CA ALA A 323 -6.67 28.54 23.61
C ALA A 323 -5.65 29.37 22.83
N ILE A 324 -4.57 28.74 22.39
CA ILE A 324 -3.58 29.40 21.51
C ILE A 324 -4.26 29.54 20.14
N ARG A 325 -4.41 30.77 19.71
CA ARG A 325 -5.00 31.09 18.41
C ARG A 325 -3.92 31.61 17.46
N THR A 326 -3.94 31.12 16.25
CA THR A 326 -3.11 31.57 15.14
C THR A 326 -3.87 31.31 13.84
N GLU A 327 -3.24 31.56 12.73
CA GLU A 327 -3.81 31.29 11.40
C GLU A 327 -2.75 30.70 10.47
N LEU A 328 -3.24 29.95 9.49
CA LEU A 328 -2.48 29.43 8.37
C LEU A 328 -3.02 30.06 7.09
N THR A 329 -2.14 30.60 6.26
CA THR A 329 -2.53 31.23 5.00
C THR A 329 -2.40 30.24 3.83
N GLN A 330 -3.20 30.42 2.79
CA GLN A 330 -3.11 29.64 1.56
C GLN A 330 -1.71 29.74 0.94
N ALA A 331 -1.09 30.93 0.96
CA ALA A 331 0.27 31.13 0.46
C ALA A 331 1.31 30.28 1.24
N GLN A 332 1.18 30.22 2.57
CA GLN A 332 2.06 29.38 3.40
C GLN A 332 1.87 27.89 3.10
N VAL A 333 0.61 27.43 2.93
CA VAL A 333 0.31 26.04 2.57
C VAL A 333 0.90 25.71 1.21
N ARG A 334 0.66 26.57 0.21
CA ARG A 334 1.19 26.37 -1.15
C ARG A 334 2.72 26.32 -1.14
N ALA A 335 3.39 27.29 -0.56
CA ALA A 335 4.86 27.31 -0.50
C ALA A 335 5.42 26.06 0.21
N THR A 336 4.83 25.67 1.35
CA THR A 336 5.30 24.49 2.10
C THR A 336 5.09 23.20 1.31
N ILE A 337 3.94 23.04 0.66
CA ILE A 337 3.58 21.76 0.01
C ILE A 337 4.12 21.71 -1.41
N LEU A 338 3.88 22.73 -2.24
CA LEU A 338 4.35 22.73 -3.62
C LEU A 338 5.88 22.71 -3.72
N ASP A 339 6.56 23.55 -2.95
CA ASP A 339 8.02 23.66 -3.07
C ASP A 339 8.75 22.66 -2.19
N GLY A 340 8.12 22.19 -1.09
CA GLY A 340 8.68 21.19 -0.20
C GLY A 340 8.46 19.76 -0.64
N PHE A 341 7.22 19.44 -1.08
CA PHE A 341 6.82 18.06 -1.43
C PHE A 341 6.74 17.81 -2.93
N PHE A 342 6.49 18.83 -3.73
CA PHE A 342 6.42 18.72 -5.20
C PHE A 342 7.36 19.73 -5.86
N PRO A 343 8.67 19.76 -5.50
CA PRO A 343 9.59 20.70 -6.10
C PRO A 343 9.71 20.47 -7.62
N GLN A 344 9.90 21.56 -8.37
CA GLN A 344 10.34 21.44 -9.76
C GLN A 344 11.81 21.04 -9.76
N VAL A 345 12.11 19.92 -10.37
CA VAL A 345 13.45 19.31 -10.41
C VAL A 345 13.72 18.75 -11.79
N ASP A 346 14.99 18.51 -12.12
CA ASP A 346 15.39 17.86 -13.36
C ASP A 346 15.08 16.34 -13.36
N ALA A 347 14.96 15.72 -14.54
CA ALA A 347 14.73 14.29 -14.66
C ALA A 347 15.85 13.42 -14.04
N ALA A 348 17.07 13.98 -13.97
CA ALA A 348 18.22 13.34 -13.32
C ALA A 348 18.21 13.45 -11.79
N ALA A 349 17.27 14.21 -11.20
CA ALA A 349 17.18 14.37 -9.75
C ALA A 349 16.95 13.03 -9.04
N ARG A 350 17.55 12.91 -7.88
CA ARG A 350 17.41 11.71 -7.01
C ARG A 350 17.04 12.14 -5.60
N PRO A 351 16.31 11.31 -4.85
CA PRO A 351 16.01 11.55 -3.44
C PRO A 351 17.30 11.73 -2.64
N ALA A 352 17.32 12.74 -1.78
CA ALA A 352 18.47 13.00 -0.93
C ALA A 352 18.62 11.89 0.13
N SER A 353 19.79 11.28 0.17
CA SER A 353 20.18 10.35 1.23
C SER A 353 20.99 11.10 2.29
N ARG A 354 20.54 11.03 3.54
CA ARG A 354 21.28 11.59 4.68
C ARG A 354 21.96 10.49 5.46
N THR A 355 23.18 10.74 5.89
CA THR A 355 23.85 9.82 6.86
C THR A 355 22.99 9.73 8.13
N ARG A 356 22.55 8.52 8.46
CA ARG A 356 21.73 8.29 9.66
C ARG A 356 22.58 8.43 10.91
N SER A 357 21.98 8.96 11.99
CA SER A 357 22.55 8.86 13.33
C SER A 357 22.58 7.40 13.76
N GLY A 358 23.63 6.98 14.48
CA GLY A 358 23.72 5.63 15.03
C GLY A 358 22.66 5.30 16.09
N LEU A 359 21.99 6.31 16.65
CA LEU A 359 20.88 6.18 17.59
C LEU A 359 19.73 7.08 17.10
N MET A 360 18.56 6.50 16.91
CA MET A 360 17.34 7.20 16.53
C MET A 360 16.19 6.74 17.43
N GLN A 361 15.20 7.61 17.61
CA GLN A 361 13.94 7.18 18.21
C GLN A 361 13.23 6.20 17.27
N LEU A 362 12.65 5.15 17.86
CA LEU A 362 11.82 4.22 17.13
C LEU A 362 10.52 4.94 16.69
N GLY A 363 10.09 4.74 15.47
CA GLY A 363 8.91 5.36 14.86
C GLY A 363 8.76 4.91 13.42
N LEU A 364 7.72 5.34 12.72
CA LEU A 364 7.54 5.01 11.30
C LEU A 364 8.76 5.44 10.49
N PRO A 365 9.28 4.58 9.59
CA PRO A 365 10.47 4.84 8.79
C PRO A 365 10.14 5.75 7.59
N TYR A 366 9.76 6.99 7.89
CA TYR A 366 9.44 7.98 6.86
C TYR A 366 10.59 8.20 5.88
N ALA A 367 10.23 8.52 4.64
CA ALA A 367 11.20 8.88 3.61
C ALA A 367 12.11 10.03 4.07
N GLN A 368 13.40 9.92 3.78
CA GLN A 368 14.39 10.94 4.16
C GLN A 368 14.27 12.21 3.32
N ASP A 369 13.79 12.09 2.10
CA ASP A 369 13.51 13.18 1.18
C ASP A 369 12.00 13.35 1.01
N ALA A 370 11.51 14.55 1.26
CA ALA A 370 10.10 14.88 1.13
C ALA A 370 9.65 15.15 -0.33
N GLY A 371 10.58 15.20 -1.29
CA GLY A 371 10.27 15.56 -2.68
C GLY A 371 9.66 14.40 -3.47
N VAL A 372 8.34 14.32 -3.56
CA VAL A 372 7.59 13.33 -4.36
C VAL A 372 8.10 13.29 -5.81
N THR A 373 8.34 14.44 -6.42
CA THR A 373 8.87 14.55 -7.79
C THR A 373 10.28 14.00 -7.95
N ARG A 374 11.14 14.04 -6.89
CA ARG A 374 12.47 13.40 -6.93
C ARG A 374 12.37 11.88 -6.89
N HIS A 375 11.43 11.35 -6.12
CA HIS A 375 11.16 9.91 -6.11
C HIS A 375 10.60 9.44 -7.46
N LEU A 376 9.73 10.24 -8.09
CA LEU A 376 9.21 9.96 -9.43
C LEU A 376 10.35 9.96 -10.47
N ALA A 377 11.23 10.97 -10.46
CA ALA A 377 12.40 11.03 -11.36
C ALA A 377 13.32 9.81 -11.17
N ALA A 378 13.53 9.38 -9.91
CA ALA A 378 14.33 8.20 -9.62
C ALA A 378 13.71 6.91 -10.18
N LEU A 379 12.39 6.74 -10.07
CA LEU A 379 11.70 5.59 -10.66
C LEU A 379 11.86 5.58 -12.18
N LEU A 380 11.48 6.66 -12.85
CA LEU A 380 11.51 6.74 -14.31
C LEU A 380 12.92 6.54 -14.87
N GLY A 381 13.94 7.10 -14.22
CA GLY A 381 15.34 6.91 -14.60
C GLY A 381 15.82 5.45 -14.48
N ARG A 382 15.40 4.72 -13.43
CA ARG A 382 15.72 3.29 -13.29
C ARG A 382 15.07 2.42 -14.36
N GLN A 383 14.01 2.90 -15.00
CA GLN A 383 13.22 2.15 -15.97
C GLN A 383 13.51 2.55 -17.44
N ALA A 384 14.58 3.31 -17.71
CA ALA A 384 14.90 3.81 -19.05
C ALA A 384 14.91 2.72 -20.16
N GLY A 385 15.32 1.49 -19.83
CA GLY A 385 15.33 0.35 -20.79
C GLY A 385 14.14 -0.61 -20.67
N ALA A 386 13.21 -0.37 -19.76
CA ALA A 386 12.21 -1.37 -19.35
C ALA A 386 11.25 -1.84 -20.46
N THR A 387 11.04 -1.02 -21.48
CA THR A 387 10.10 -1.32 -22.58
C THR A 387 10.74 -2.13 -23.71
N ALA A 388 12.08 -2.09 -23.86
CA ALA A 388 12.78 -2.83 -24.89
C ALA A 388 12.62 -4.35 -24.75
N GLU A 389 12.29 -4.83 -23.56
CA GLU A 389 12.20 -6.24 -23.21
C GLU A 389 10.76 -6.79 -23.20
N LEU A 390 9.76 -5.93 -23.43
CA LEU A 390 8.36 -6.38 -23.46
C LEU A 390 8.06 -7.06 -24.80
N ALA A 391 7.74 -8.36 -24.76
CA ALA A 391 7.30 -9.11 -25.94
C ALA A 391 6.05 -8.46 -26.54
N GLY A 392 6.12 -8.06 -27.83
CA GLY A 392 5.04 -7.35 -28.53
C GLY A 392 5.13 -5.81 -28.46
N PHE A 393 6.07 -5.25 -27.69
CA PHE A 393 6.31 -3.81 -27.62
C PHE A 393 7.38 -3.34 -28.60
N ALA A 394 8.22 -4.27 -29.09
CA ALA A 394 9.29 -4.00 -30.05
C ALA A 394 8.70 -3.47 -31.37
N GLY A 395 8.94 -2.20 -31.66
CA GLY A 395 8.48 -1.50 -32.88
C GLY A 395 7.22 -0.64 -32.70
N GLN A 396 6.54 -0.69 -31.55
CA GLN A 396 5.36 0.17 -31.27
C GLN A 396 5.71 1.45 -30.50
N VAL A 397 6.87 1.49 -29.86
CA VAL A 397 7.36 2.71 -29.20
C VAL A 397 8.07 3.57 -30.24
N ASN A 398 7.60 4.79 -30.38
CA ASN A 398 8.33 5.84 -31.10
C ASN A 398 9.56 6.23 -30.26
N THR A 399 10.54 5.33 -30.17
CA THR A 399 11.86 5.62 -29.61
C THR A 399 12.62 6.47 -30.63
N GLY A 400 12.17 7.70 -30.81
CA GLY A 400 12.94 8.71 -31.54
C GLY A 400 14.26 9.06 -30.85
N ALA A 401 14.47 8.56 -29.63
CA ALA A 401 15.71 8.73 -28.89
C ALA A 401 16.29 7.35 -28.56
N THR A 402 17.35 6.97 -29.25
CA THR A 402 18.18 5.80 -28.96
C THR A 402 18.92 5.90 -27.62
N GLU A 403 18.73 6.97 -26.85
CA GLU A 403 19.41 7.26 -25.58
C GLU A 403 18.51 8.04 -24.60
N ALA A 404 17.23 7.61 -24.41
CA ALA A 404 16.39 8.22 -23.38
C ALA A 404 16.98 7.99 -21.99
N SER A 405 17.15 9.06 -21.19
CA SER A 405 17.71 8.98 -19.83
C SER A 405 16.71 8.42 -18.81
N PHE A 406 15.42 8.38 -19.17
CA PHE A 406 14.34 7.86 -18.34
C PHE A 406 13.21 7.27 -19.21
N LEU A 407 12.33 6.47 -18.63
CA LEU A 407 11.14 5.95 -19.32
C LEU A 407 10.11 7.06 -19.52
N HIS A 408 9.63 7.24 -20.75
CA HIS A 408 8.68 8.28 -21.16
C HIS A 408 7.22 7.80 -20.99
N PRO A 409 6.49 8.21 -19.93
CA PRO A 409 5.05 7.97 -19.86
C PRO A 409 4.31 8.81 -20.92
N THR A 410 3.32 8.21 -21.57
CA THR A 410 2.45 8.91 -22.54
C THR A 410 1.13 9.36 -21.95
N ALA A 411 0.76 8.77 -20.80
CA ALA A 411 -0.44 9.11 -20.05
C ALA A 411 -0.19 9.01 -18.55
N VAL A 412 -0.92 9.80 -17.76
CA VAL A 412 -0.85 9.80 -16.28
C VAL A 412 -2.24 9.62 -15.69
N LEU A 413 -2.37 8.69 -14.77
CA LEU A 413 -3.54 8.51 -13.93
C LEU A 413 -3.18 8.93 -12.50
N PHE A 414 -3.81 9.97 -11.99
CA PHE A 414 -3.64 10.40 -10.60
C PHE A 414 -4.65 9.70 -9.70
N ASN A 415 -4.20 9.28 -8.53
CA ASN A 415 -5.00 8.69 -7.46
C ASN A 415 -4.52 9.17 -6.09
N GLY A 416 -5.33 8.94 -5.05
CA GLY A 416 -5.03 9.30 -3.67
C GLY A 416 -5.49 10.70 -3.27
N GLY A 417 -5.88 10.83 -2.00
CA GLY A 417 -6.55 12.03 -1.47
C GLY A 417 -5.75 13.34 -1.55
N VAL A 418 -4.42 13.26 -1.70
CA VAL A 418 -3.57 14.44 -1.88
C VAL A 418 -3.86 15.14 -3.20
N PHE A 419 -4.22 14.39 -4.23
CA PHE A 419 -4.54 14.95 -5.55
C PHE A 419 -5.96 15.51 -5.70
N LYS A 420 -6.75 15.56 -4.64
CA LYS A 420 -7.96 16.42 -4.60
C LYS A 420 -7.61 17.90 -4.80
N ALA A 421 -6.40 18.29 -4.46
CA ALA A 421 -5.86 19.63 -4.74
C ALA A 421 -5.33 19.69 -6.18
N GLU A 422 -6.11 20.24 -7.10
CA GLU A 422 -5.78 20.34 -8.53
C GLU A 422 -4.39 20.96 -8.79
N VAL A 423 -3.99 21.92 -7.98
CA VAL A 423 -2.67 22.55 -8.07
C VAL A 423 -1.51 21.57 -7.91
N LEU A 424 -1.69 20.45 -7.21
CA LEU A 424 -0.67 19.40 -7.05
C LEU A 424 -0.63 18.49 -8.28
N ILE A 425 -1.77 18.23 -8.92
CA ILE A 425 -1.85 17.56 -10.22
C ILE A 425 -1.11 18.38 -11.27
N GLU A 426 -1.45 19.67 -11.38
CA GLU A 426 -0.82 20.59 -12.33
C GLU A 426 0.71 20.68 -12.14
N ARG A 427 1.17 20.77 -10.88
CA ARG A 427 2.58 20.81 -10.55
C ARG A 427 3.30 19.53 -10.95
N THR A 428 2.73 18.37 -10.62
CA THR A 428 3.35 17.06 -10.91
C THR A 428 3.38 16.79 -12.40
N LEU A 429 2.26 16.98 -13.09
CA LEU A 429 2.16 16.80 -14.54
C LEU A 429 3.04 17.80 -15.30
N GLY A 430 3.06 19.06 -14.87
CA GLY A 430 3.91 20.10 -15.47
C GLY A 430 5.40 19.76 -15.32
N THR A 431 5.83 19.29 -14.17
CA THR A 431 7.21 18.85 -13.94
C THR A 431 7.59 17.68 -14.86
N LEU A 432 6.74 16.65 -14.93
CA LEU A 432 6.94 15.51 -15.84
C LEU A 432 6.99 15.94 -17.31
N ASN A 433 6.07 16.81 -17.74
CA ASN A 433 6.00 17.26 -19.13
C ASN A 433 7.21 18.11 -19.52
N ASN A 434 7.77 18.90 -18.58
CA ASN A 434 9.02 19.59 -18.83
C ASN A 434 10.17 18.61 -19.14
N TRP A 435 10.29 17.51 -18.35
CA TRP A 435 11.31 16.47 -18.63
C TRP A 435 11.12 15.83 -20.01
N LEU A 436 9.87 15.50 -20.38
CA LEU A 436 9.56 14.90 -21.70
C LEU A 436 9.92 15.85 -22.84
N ILE A 437 9.55 17.14 -22.72
CA ILE A 437 9.84 18.16 -23.73
C ILE A 437 11.37 18.38 -23.88
N GLU A 438 12.11 18.38 -22.77
CA GLU A 438 13.59 18.52 -22.78
C GLU A 438 14.26 17.38 -23.54
N GLU A 439 13.71 16.16 -23.53
CA GLU A 439 14.16 15.02 -24.32
C GLU A 439 13.50 14.91 -25.71
N GLY A 440 12.71 15.92 -26.11
CA GLY A 440 12.06 15.97 -27.43
C GLY A 440 10.86 15.01 -27.55
N ALA A 441 10.31 14.53 -26.43
CA ALA A 441 9.12 13.69 -26.39
C ALA A 441 7.83 14.53 -26.30
N GLU A 442 6.72 13.93 -26.70
CA GLU A 442 5.39 14.55 -26.54
C GLU A 442 4.98 14.59 -25.07
N PRO A 443 4.30 15.66 -24.62
CA PRO A 443 3.77 15.75 -23.27
C PRO A 443 2.82 14.59 -22.95
N ALA A 444 2.90 14.07 -21.74
CA ALA A 444 1.97 13.06 -21.25
C ALA A 444 0.58 13.68 -21.01
N ARG A 445 -0.46 12.96 -21.43
CA ARG A 445 -1.84 13.38 -21.21
C ARG A 445 -2.38 12.87 -19.88
N MET A 446 -3.28 13.60 -19.26
CA MET A 446 -3.96 13.16 -18.04
C MET A 446 -5.16 12.27 -18.40
N LEU A 447 -5.28 11.11 -17.74
CA LEU A 447 -6.46 10.27 -17.79
C LEU A 447 -7.48 10.77 -16.77
N LEU A 448 -8.66 11.18 -17.28
CA LEU A 448 -9.71 11.83 -16.47
C LEU A 448 -10.71 10.82 -15.93
N GLY A 449 -11.39 11.16 -14.82
CA GLY A 449 -12.56 10.45 -14.30
C GLY A 449 -12.30 9.55 -13.08
N ALA A 450 -11.15 9.68 -12.42
CA ALA A 450 -10.93 9.05 -11.12
C ALA A 450 -11.61 9.87 -9.99
N ASP A 451 -12.40 9.19 -9.17
CA ASP A 451 -12.86 9.71 -7.88
C ASP A 451 -11.78 9.40 -6.84
N MET A 452 -11.08 10.43 -6.37
CA MET A 452 -9.89 10.29 -5.52
C MET A 452 -10.14 9.59 -4.15
N ASP A 453 -11.41 9.43 -3.75
CA ASP A 453 -11.79 8.75 -2.51
C ASP A 453 -12.25 7.31 -2.74
N LEU A 454 -12.88 7.03 -3.88
CA LEU A 454 -13.64 5.81 -4.09
C LEU A 454 -13.12 4.97 -5.26
N ALA A 455 -12.16 5.50 -6.04
CA ALA A 455 -11.64 4.83 -7.23
C ALA A 455 -11.10 3.44 -6.91
N VAL A 456 -10.33 3.33 -5.83
CA VAL A 456 -9.67 2.07 -5.43
C VAL A 456 -10.71 1.02 -5.02
N ALA A 457 -11.67 1.37 -4.17
CA ALA A 457 -12.74 0.44 -3.77
C ALA A 457 -13.62 0.02 -4.96
N ARG A 458 -14.01 0.96 -5.84
CA ARG A 458 -14.81 0.66 -7.04
C ARG A 458 -14.05 -0.24 -8.00
N GLY A 459 -12.77 0.04 -8.24
CA GLY A 459 -11.93 -0.77 -9.10
C GLY A 459 -11.70 -2.18 -8.55
N ALA A 460 -11.55 -2.33 -7.25
CA ALA A 460 -11.46 -3.62 -6.59
C ALA A 460 -12.76 -4.43 -6.72
N ALA A 461 -13.93 -3.79 -6.59
CA ALA A 461 -15.21 -4.43 -6.84
C ALA A 461 -15.35 -4.89 -8.30
N TYR A 462 -14.92 -4.05 -9.26
CA TYR A 462 -14.92 -4.40 -10.69
C TYR A 462 -13.96 -5.54 -11.02
N TYR A 463 -12.82 -5.65 -10.33
CA TYR A 463 -11.88 -6.73 -10.53
C TYR A 463 -12.48 -8.13 -10.30
N GLY A 464 -13.31 -8.31 -9.27
CA GLY A 464 -14.00 -9.58 -9.06
C GLY A 464 -14.95 -9.95 -10.20
N TYR A 465 -15.57 -8.95 -10.86
CA TYR A 465 -16.34 -9.15 -12.09
C TYR A 465 -15.44 -9.57 -13.26
N VAL A 466 -14.25 -8.95 -13.39
CA VAL A 466 -13.24 -9.30 -14.41
C VAL A 466 -12.70 -10.72 -14.22
N ARG A 467 -12.46 -11.17 -13.00
CA ARG A 467 -12.03 -12.55 -12.69
C ARG A 467 -13.00 -13.63 -13.19
N ARG A 468 -14.27 -13.28 -13.40
CA ARG A 468 -15.29 -14.18 -13.93
C ARG A 468 -15.34 -14.20 -15.46
N GLY A 469 -14.32 -13.68 -16.12
CA GLY A 469 -14.21 -13.64 -17.57
C GLY A 469 -15.01 -12.50 -18.24
N GLN A 470 -15.46 -11.52 -17.45
CA GLN A 470 -16.18 -10.36 -17.93
C GLN A 470 -15.25 -9.14 -17.96
N GLY A 471 -15.36 -8.28 -18.98
CA GLY A 471 -14.56 -7.04 -19.04
C GLY A 471 -13.10 -7.24 -19.48
N VAL A 472 -12.22 -6.32 -19.09
CA VAL A 472 -10.82 -6.26 -19.52
C VAL A 472 -9.91 -6.62 -18.35
N ARG A 473 -9.09 -7.65 -18.52
CA ARG A 473 -8.11 -8.05 -17.52
C ARG A 473 -6.81 -7.26 -17.69
N ILE A 474 -6.34 -6.66 -16.61
CA ILE A 474 -4.97 -6.16 -16.50
C ILE A 474 -4.12 -7.37 -16.14
N ARG A 475 -3.19 -7.74 -17.01
CA ARG A 475 -2.24 -8.80 -16.71
C ARG A 475 -1.17 -8.24 -15.78
N GLY A 476 -1.19 -8.67 -14.54
CA GLY A 476 -0.16 -8.46 -13.55
C GLY A 476 0.54 -9.78 -13.29
N GLY A 477 1.85 -9.78 -13.29
CA GLY A 477 2.64 -10.85 -12.70
C GLY A 477 3.36 -10.32 -11.47
N THR A 478 4.27 -11.10 -10.90
CA THR A 478 5.12 -10.65 -9.80
C THR A 478 5.84 -9.34 -10.19
N ALA A 479 5.76 -8.34 -9.32
CA ALA A 479 6.40 -7.03 -9.55
C ALA A 479 7.93 -7.09 -9.54
N ARG A 480 8.48 -8.22 -9.10
CA ARG A 480 9.91 -8.52 -8.98
C ARG A 480 10.16 -9.96 -9.36
N ALA A 481 11.36 -10.27 -9.83
CA ALA A 481 11.85 -11.63 -9.76
C ALA A 481 12.23 -11.94 -8.31
N TYR A 482 11.89 -13.14 -7.84
CA TYR A 482 12.18 -13.56 -6.46
C TYR A 482 13.19 -14.70 -6.46
N TYR A 483 14.11 -14.62 -5.49
CA TYR A 483 15.21 -15.57 -5.34
C TYR A 483 15.26 -16.09 -3.91
N VAL A 484 15.68 -17.35 -3.76
CA VAL A 484 16.04 -17.94 -2.47
C VAL A 484 17.55 -18.15 -2.42
N GLY A 485 18.13 -17.83 -1.27
CA GLY A 485 19.55 -18.08 -1.00
C GLY A 485 19.83 -19.58 -0.86
N VAL A 486 20.76 -20.09 -1.63
CA VAL A 486 21.24 -21.47 -1.57
C VAL A 486 22.72 -21.44 -1.22
N GLU A 487 23.09 -22.11 -0.14
CA GLU A 487 24.48 -22.26 0.25
C GLU A 487 25.21 -23.21 -0.70
N SER A 488 26.36 -22.81 -1.22
CA SER A 488 27.13 -23.65 -2.12
C SER A 488 27.80 -24.81 -1.36
N SER A 489 27.75 -26.00 -1.96
CA SER A 489 28.41 -27.18 -1.41
C SER A 489 29.93 -27.06 -1.57
N MET A 490 30.64 -26.74 -0.47
CA MET A 490 32.10 -26.72 -0.42
C MET A 490 32.64 -27.23 0.90
N PRO A 491 33.87 -27.74 0.94
CA PRO A 491 34.52 -28.13 2.19
C PRO A 491 34.63 -26.96 3.14
N ALA A 492 34.50 -27.22 4.45
CA ALA A 492 34.74 -26.22 5.49
C ALA A 492 36.15 -25.66 5.41
N ILE A 493 36.31 -24.36 5.23
CA ILE A 493 37.56 -23.63 5.22
C ILE A 493 37.59 -22.73 6.45
N PRO A 494 38.56 -22.85 7.36
CA PRO A 494 38.61 -22.02 8.54
C PRO A 494 38.60 -20.52 8.24
N GLY A 495 37.61 -19.80 8.77
CA GLY A 495 37.45 -18.36 8.60
C GLY A 495 36.78 -17.93 7.28
N LEU A 496 36.27 -18.87 6.48
CA LEU A 496 35.47 -18.59 5.28
C LEU A 496 34.09 -19.22 5.43
N GLU A 497 33.05 -18.42 5.30
CA GLU A 497 31.67 -18.92 5.15
C GLU A 497 31.45 -19.44 3.73
N PRO A 498 30.65 -20.51 3.55
CA PRO A 498 30.30 -20.97 2.21
C PRO A 498 29.65 -19.86 1.39
N PRO A 499 30.02 -19.69 0.11
CA PRO A 499 29.40 -18.69 -0.75
C PRO A 499 27.89 -18.94 -0.87
N MET A 500 27.13 -17.88 -0.80
CA MET A 500 25.68 -17.89 -1.03
C MET A 500 25.42 -17.66 -2.52
N GLN A 501 24.57 -18.49 -3.11
CA GLN A 501 24.02 -18.34 -4.45
C GLN A 501 22.56 -17.89 -4.36
N ALA A 502 22.06 -17.16 -5.35
CA ALA A 502 20.66 -16.77 -5.42
C ALA A 502 19.94 -17.53 -6.53
N LEU A 503 18.98 -18.38 -6.15
CA LEU A 503 18.18 -19.19 -7.08
C LEU A 503 16.87 -18.48 -7.39
N CYS A 504 16.60 -18.17 -8.67
CA CYS A 504 15.33 -17.61 -9.13
C CYS A 504 14.21 -18.64 -8.96
N VAL A 505 13.30 -18.38 -8.04
CA VAL A 505 12.13 -19.26 -7.74
C VAL A 505 10.84 -18.69 -8.30
N ALA A 506 10.77 -17.40 -8.61
CA ALA A 506 9.67 -16.80 -9.35
C ALA A 506 10.24 -15.73 -10.31
N PRO A 507 10.16 -15.94 -11.63
CA PRO A 507 10.58 -14.95 -12.61
C PRO A 507 9.78 -13.66 -12.50
N PHE A 508 10.35 -12.56 -12.98
CA PHE A 508 9.61 -11.31 -13.13
C PHE A 508 8.36 -11.53 -14.00
N GLY A 509 7.21 -11.01 -13.55
CA GLY A 509 5.96 -11.14 -14.29
C GLY A 509 5.28 -12.52 -14.21
N MET A 510 5.71 -13.41 -13.31
CA MET A 510 5.01 -14.68 -13.06
C MET A 510 3.55 -14.41 -12.67
N GLU A 511 2.60 -14.90 -13.46
CA GLU A 511 1.16 -14.62 -13.26
C GLU A 511 0.65 -15.18 -11.92
N GLU A 512 -0.23 -14.44 -11.26
CA GLU A 512 -0.93 -14.88 -10.06
C GLU A 512 -1.75 -16.17 -10.35
N GLY A 513 -1.73 -17.10 -9.41
CA GLY A 513 -2.34 -18.40 -9.55
C GLY A 513 -1.51 -19.40 -10.36
N THR A 514 -0.30 -19.01 -10.82
CA THR A 514 0.60 -19.96 -11.52
C THR A 514 1.53 -20.65 -10.54
N GLU A 515 1.82 -21.90 -10.87
CA GLU A 515 2.73 -22.77 -10.17
C GLU A 515 3.97 -22.99 -11.02
N ALA A 516 5.15 -22.79 -10.42
CA ALA A 516 6.44 -23.02 -11.04
C ALA A 516 7.17 -24.16 -10.34
N ASP A 517 7.51 -25.18 -11.09
CA ASP A 517 8.14 -26.41 -10.57
C ASP A 517 9.61 -26.47 -10.97
N LEU A 518 10.50 -26.50 -9.98
CA LEU A 518 11.96 -26.56 -10.12
C LEU A 518 12.47 -28.00 -10.08
N GLN A 519 11.78 -28.93 -10.75
CA GLN A 519 12.10 -30.38 -10.74
C GLN A 519 13.49 -30.72 -11.32
N THR A 520 14.12 -29.80 -12.02
CA THR A 520 15.42 -30.06 -12.68
C THR A 520 16.62 -29.96 -11.74
N ARG A 521 16.42 -29.51 -10.51
CA ARG A 521 17.48 -29.36 -9.50
C ARG A 521 17.02 -29.91 -8.15
N GLU A 522 17.91 -30.62 -7.50
CA GLU A 522 17.71 -31.16 -6.16
C GLU A 522 18.55 -30.37 -5.16
N PHE A 523 17.98 -30.15 -4.00
CA PHE A 523 18.59 -29.40 -2.90
C PHE A 523 18.58 -30.24 -1.61
N GLY A 524 19.49 -29.98 -0.70
CA GLY A 524 19.47 -30.55 0.65
C GLY A 524 18.68 -29.67 1.58
N LEU A 525 17.60 -30.20 2.19
CA LEU A 525 16.78 -29.50 3.17
C LEU A 525 17.03 -30.11 4.56
N VAL A 526 17.44 -29.30 5.54
CA VAL A 526 17.62 -29.71 6.93
C VAL A 526 16.27 -29.70 7.64
N VAL A 527 15.90 -30.81 8.31
CA VAL A 527 14.63 -30.94 9.04
C VAL A 527 14.88 -31.11 10.55
N GLY A 528 13.96 -30.62 11.37
CA GLY A 528 14.02 -30.73 12.83
C GLY A 528 14.97 -29.78 13.54
N GLU A 529 15.76 -28.99 12.81
CA GLU A 529 16.64 -27.95 13.36
C GLU A 529 16.24 -26.56 12.82
N PRO A 530 16.55 -25.50 13.55
CA PRO A 530 16.35 -24.13 13.06
C PRO A 530 17.21 -23.88 11.83
N VAL A 531 16.59 -23.48 10.71
CA VAL A 531 17.26 -23.10 9.47
C VAL A 531 16.91 -21.65 9.12
N VAL A 532 17.80 -20.99 8.40
CA VAL A 532 17.62 -19.63 7.90
C VAL A 532 17.48 -19.69 6.39
N LEU A 533 16.34 -19.26 5.87
CA LEU A 533 16.09 -19.10 4.45
C LEU A 533 16.20 -17.61 4.10
N ARG A 534 17.13 -17.27 3.22
CA ARG A 534 17.33 -15.89 2.76
C ARG A 534 16.57 -15.65 1.48
N PHE A 535 15.84 -14.54 1.43
CA PHE A 535 15.08 -14.15 0.26
C PHE A 535 15.58 -12.85 -0.34
N TYR A 536 15.57 -12.79 -1.67
CA TYR A 536 15.95 -11.61 -2.42
C TYR A 536 14.90 -11.30 -3.47
N GLY A 537 14.82 -10.02 -3.86
CA GLY A 537 13.95 -9.55 -4.93
C GLY A 537 14.70 -8.64 -5.89
N SER A 538 14.33 -8.67 -7.17
CA SER A 538 14.89 -7.80 -8.19
C SER A 538 13.80 -7.20 -9.07
N SER A 539 13.79 -5.88 -9.19
CA SER A 539 12.95 -5.17 -10.16
C SER A 539 13.67 -4.93 -11.49
N VAL A 540 14.99 -5.19 -11.54
CA VAL A 540 15.83 -4.93 -12.71
C VAL A 540 16.23 -6.18 -13.48
N ARG A 541 16.32 -7.34 -12.82
CA ARG A 541 16.68 -8.62 -13.45
C ARG A 541 15.44 -9.32 -14.03
N ARG A 542 14.95 -8.81 -15.14
CA ARG A 542 13.68 -9.27 -15.74
C ARG A 542 13.79 -10.49 -16.63
N GLN A 543 15.02 -10.79 -17.11
CA GLN A 543 15.27 -11.90 -18.04
C GLN A 543 15.62 -13.21 -17.33
N ASP A 544 15.80 -13.17 -16.01
CA ASP A 544 16.14 -14.37 -15.27
C ASP A 544 14.97 -15.36 -15.30
N ALA A 545 15.22 -16.50 -15.91
CA ALA A 545 14.25 -17.57 -15.99
C ALA A 545 14.16 -18.33 -14.65
N LEU A 546 13.07 -19.08 -14.47
CA LEU A 546 12.92 -20.01 -13.36
C LEU A 546 14.14 -20.94 -13.27
N GLY A 547 14.72 -21.08 -12.08
CA GLY A 547 15.89 -21.92 -11.84
C GLY A 547 17.23 -21.29 -12.21
N THR A 548 17.25 -20.02 -12.67
CA THR A 548 18.51 -19.27 -12.84
C THR A 548 19.21 -19.17 -11.49
N LEU A 549 20.50 -19.55 -11.45
CA LEU A 549 21.34 -19.50 -10.26
C LEU A 549 22.41 -18.43 -10.45
N LEU A 550 22.47 -17.49 -9.52
CA LEU A 550 23.44 -16.38 -9.53
C LEU A 550 24.51 -16.65 -8.49
N ASP A 551 25.77 -16.64 -8.93
CA ASP A 551 26.94 -16.80 -8.04
C ASP A 551 27.40 -15.45 -7.47
N ILE A 552 27.20 -14.38 -8.21
CA ILE A 552 27.62 -13.02 -7.87
C ILE A 552 26.54 -12.04 -8.38
N TRP A 553 26.23 -11.03 -7.58
CA TRP A 553 25.35 -9.90 -7.95
C TRP A 553 25.78 -8.61 -7.27
N GLN A 554 25.35 -7.49 -7.81
CA GLN A 554 25.56 -6.19 -7.19
C GLN A 554 24.41 -5.86 -6.23
N PRO A 555 24.62 -5.02 -5.20
CA PRO A 555 23.57 -4.64 -4.24
C PRO A 555 22.35 -3.93 -4.85
N ASP A 556 22.51 -3.31 -6.03
CA ASP A 556 21.46 -2.66 -6.80
C ASP A 556 20.70 -3.64 -7.73
N GLU A 557 21.26 -4.82 -8.00
CA GLU A 557 20.59 -5.87 -8.78
C GLU A 557 19.65 -6.73 -7.93
N LEU A 558 20.07 -7.14 -6.72
CA LEU A 558 19.27 -7.92 -5.79
C LEU A 558 19.17 -7.22 -4.43
N GLN A 559 17.93 -6.99 -4.02
CA GLN A 559 17.60 -6.45 -2.70
C GLN A 559 17.26 -7.60 -1.74
N ALA A 560 17.89 -7.65 -0.57
CA ALA A 560 17.48 -8.59 0.48
C ALA A 560 16.07 -8.21 0.98
N LEU A 561 15.16 -9.19 0.97
CA LEU A 561 13.77 -9.02 1.41
C LEU A 561 13.57 -9.44 2.87
N GLY A 562 14.55 -10.16 3.44
CA GLY A 562 14.55 -10.63 4.81
C GLY A 562 14.98 -12.10 4.92
N ASP A 563 15.31 -12.49 6.14
CA ASP A 563 15.66 -13.87 6.49
C ASP A 563 14.47 -14.51 7.23
N ILE A 564 14.11 -15.73 6.85
CA ILE A 564 13.10 -16.51 7.53
C ILE A 564 13.77 -17.58 8.35
N GLN A 565 13.59 -17.53 9.66
CA GLN A 565 13.98 -18.63 10.54
C GLN A 565 12.79 -19.59 10.69
N ALA A 566 12.99 -20.85 10.34
CA ALA A 566 11.98 -21.88 10.45
C ALA A 566 12.60 -23.17 11.00
N THR A 567 11.85 -23.88 11.82
CA THR A 567 12.17 -25.27 12.18
C THR A 567 11.17 -26.15 11.43
N LEU A 568 11.65 -26.82 10.38
CA LEU A 568 10.82 -27.66 9.55
C LEU A 568 10.50 -28.96 10.29
N PRO A 569 9.24 -29.45 10.26
CA PRO A 569 8.87 -30.69 10.93
C PRO A 569 9.65 -31.88 10.36
N THR A 570 9.98 -32.84 11.21
CA THR A 570 10.77 -34.01 10.82
C THR A 570 10.00 -34.98 9.91
N GLU A 571 8.66 -34.96 9.96
CA GLU A 571 7.77 -35.87 9.20
C GLU A 571 8.18 -37.37 9.32
N GLY A 572 8.66 -37.75 10.51
CA GLY A 572 9.14 -39.12 10.80
C GLY A 572 10.61 -39.39 10.53
N ARG A 573 11.37 -38.39 10.09
CA ARG A 573 12.83 -38.45 9.87
C ARG A 573 13.61 -38.05 11.13
N GLN A 574 14.94 -38.17 11.10
CA GLN A 574 15.79 -37.81 12.24
C GLN A 574 15.98 -36.27 12.29
N VAL A 575 16.12 -35.73 13.50
CA VAL A 575 16.48 -34.32 13.70
C VAL A 575 17.87 -34.06 13.11
N GLY A 576 18.01 -32.99 12.29
CA GLY A 576 19.23 -32.66 11.58
C GLY A 576 19.46 -33.46 10.30
N GLU A 577 18.53 -34.31 9.89
CA GLU A 577 18.65 -35.04 8.63
C GLU A 577 18.56 -34.08 7.43
N VAL A 578 19.45 -34.29 6.46
CA VAL A 578 19.43 -33.57 5.19
C VAL A 578 18.59 -34.35 4.19
N VAL A 579 17.40 -33.84 3.86
CA VAL A 579 16.46 -34.48 2.93
C VAL A 579 16.66 -33.91 1.54
N GLN A 580 16.75 -34.78 0.55
CA GLN A 580 16.83 -34.40 -0.86
C GLN A 580 15.46 -33.96 -1.37
N VAL A 581 15.33 -32.70 -1.79
CA VAL A 581 14.07 -32.08 -2.19
C VAL A 581 14.18 -31.37 -3.54
N THR A 582 13.06 -31.26 -4.23
CA THR A 582 12.84 -30.29 -5.30
C THR A 582 12.00 -29.13 -4.76
N LEU A 583 12.12 -27.95 -5.39
CA LEU A 583 11.38 -26.78 -4.98
C LEU A 583 10.21 -26.51 -5.94
N ARG A 584 9.12 -26.01 -5.38
CA ARG A 584 7.94 -25.56 -6.10
C ARG A 584 7.56 -24.19 -5.58
N ALA A 585 7.36 -23.24 -6.47
CA ALA A 585 6.92 -21.90 -6.12
C ALA A 585 5.52 -21.62 -6.68
N ILE A 586 4.67 -20.98 -5.90
CA ILE A 586 3.32 -20.60 -6.29
C ILE A 586 3.19 -19.09 -6.09
N ALA A 587 2.89 -18.35 -7.15
CA ALA A 587 2.38 -17.00 -7.01
C ALA A 587 0.91 -17.09 -6.62
N THR A 588 0.60 -16.86 -5.34
CA THR A 588 -0.75 -17.04 -4.82
C THR A 588 -1.71 -15.97 -5.38
N ASP A 589 -3.01 -16.25 -5.32
CA ASP A 589 -4.07 -15.27 -5.65
C ASP A 589 -4.03 -14.01 -4.75
N THR A 590 -3.32 -14.09 -3.62
CA THR A 590 -3.07 -12.96 -2.72
C THR A 590 -1.84 -12.15 -3.12
N GLY A 591 -1.14 -12.54 -4.20
CA GLY A 591 0.09 -11.89 -4.67
C GLY A 591 1.31 -12.16 -3.77
N THR A 592 1.24 -13.18 -2.90
CA THR A 592 2.37 -13.68 -2.10
C THR A 592 3.06 -14.83 -2.82
N LEU A 593 4.33 -15.06 -2.50
CA LEU A 593 5.07 -16.20 -3.01
C LEU A 593 5.09 -17.31 -1.93
N GLU A 594 4.59 -18.46 -2.29
CA GLU A 594 4.66 -19.67 -1.49
C GLU A 594 5.74 -20.60 -2.06
N LEU A 595 6.67 -21.04 -1.22
CA LEU A 595 7.71 -21.98 -1.60
C LEU A 595 7.48 -23.30 -0.88
N THR A 596 7.32 -24.38 -1.64
CA THR A 596 7.16 -25.73 -1.11
C THR A 596 8.36 -26.59 -1.50
N ALA A 597 9.02 -27.21 -0.52
CA ALA A 597 10.01 -28.26 -0.75
C ALA A 597 9.30 -29.62 -0.77
N VAL A 598 9.57 -30.42 -1.79
CA VAL A 598 8.97 -31.75 -1.98
C VAL A 598 10.09 -32.79 -1.96
N ALA A 599 10.02 -33.78 -1.06
CA ALA A 599 11.00 -34.85 -1.00
C ALA A 599 11.03 -35.63 -2.32
N THR A 600 12.24 -35.91 -2.82
CA THR A 600 12.42 -36.74 -4.04
C THR A 600 12.08 -38.22 -3.79
N GLN A 601 12.13 -38.65 -2.55
CA GLN A 601 11.73 -39.97 -2.10
C GLN A 601 10.85 -39.86 -0.85
N GLY A 602 9.67 -40.43 -0.86
CA GLY A 602 8.73 -40.46 0.28
C GLY A 602 7.51 -39.57 0.09
N GLY A 603 7.62 -38.48 -0.70
CA GLY A 603 6.51 -37.59 -1.03
C GLY A 603 6.14 -36.58 0.05
N GLU A 604 6.94 -36.45 1.11
CA GLU A 604 6.78 -35.45 2.16
C GLU A 604 6.94 -34.06 1.58
N ARG A 605 6.23 -33.10 2.16
CA ARG A 605 6.21 -31.71 1.71
C ARG A 605 6.44 -30.78 2.87
N TRP A 606 7.34 -29.83 2.69
CA TRP A 606 7.58 -28.75 3.63
C TRP A 606 7.22 -27.44 2.96
N LYS A 607 6.17 -26.83 3.45
CA LYS A 607 5.75 -25.50 3.02
C LYS A 607 6.51 -24.50 3.84
N VAL A 608 7.26 -23.67 3.16
CA VAL A 608 7.86 -22.48 3.74
C VAL A 608 6.89 -21.34 3.44
N GLU A 609 6.04 -21.05 4.38
CA GLU A 609 5.30 -19.80 4.38
C GLU A 609 6.24 -18.71 4.85
N PHE A 610 6.16 -17.57 4.22
CA PHE A 610 6.83 -16.38 4.70
C PHE A 610 6.26 -16.04 6.07
N ASP A 611 6.91 -16.51 7.14
CA ASP A 611 6.50 -16.18 8.50
C ASP A 611 6.73 -14.70 8.73
N VAL A 612 5.65 -14.05 9.04
CA VAL A 612 5.55 -12.60 9.20
C VAL A 612 6.16 -12.13 10.52
N ARG A 613 6.48 -13.06 11.39
CA ARG A 613 7.10 -12.78 12.68
C ARG A 613 8.58 -12.53 12.45
N GLY A 614 8.93 -11.24 12.29
CA GLY A 614 10.32 -10.83 12.35
C GLY A 614 10.96 -11.42 13.60
N SER A 615 11.82 -12.42 13.42
CA SER A 615 12.71 -12.86 14.46
C SER A 615 13.63 -11.71 14.84
N HIS A 616 13.76 -11.48 16.13
CA HIS A 616 14.59 -10.49 16.81
C HIS A 616 16.06 -10.49 16.36
#